data_d6ff344a2a432f4fc9ab469aaa3befe9
#
_entry.id   d6ff344a2a432f4fc9ab469aaa3befe9
#
_cell.length_a   1.000
_cell.length_b   1.000
_cell.length_c   1.000
_cell.angle_alpha   90.00
_cell.angle_beta   90.00
_cell.angle_gamma   90.00
#
_symmetry.space_group_name_H-M   'P 1'
#
loop_
_entity.id
_entity.type
_entity.pdbx_description
1 polymer ?
#
loop_
_entity_poly.entity_id
_entity_poly.type
_entity_poly.pdbx_seq_one_letter_code
_entity_poly.pdbx_strand_id
1 'polypeptide(L)'
;FFMRVSMGLAVNEENREERAIEFYNTLSSFRFMSSTPTLFNAGTLHPQLSSCYLSTVDDDLESIFKLVADDARLSKWAGGLGNDWTNIRATGSHIHGTNGESQGVIPFLKVANDTAVAVNQGGKRKGAMCAYLETWHLDIEDFLELRRNTGDERRRTHDMNTANWIPDLFMKRVKEGAQWTLFSPGDVPDLHDLYGKAFEKRYEEYEAMVDAGEINLHKRMPAEDLWREMLMMLFETGHPWITFKDPSNVRSSQDHCGVVHSSNLCTE
;
A
#
# COMPACT_ATOMS: atom_id res chain seq x y z
N PHE A 1 4.20 -3.39 -34.96
CA PHE A 1 4.13 -3.23 -33.52
C PHE A 1 3.13 -4.24 -32.92
N PHE A 2 1.83 -4.12 -33.15
CA PHE A 2 0.80 -4.99 -32.57
C PHE A 2 1.00 -6.48 -32.87
N MET A 3 1.50 -6.85 -34.07
CA MET A 3 1.80 -8.25 -34.40
C MET A 3 2.83 -8.86 -33.45
N ARG A 4 3.93 -8.15 -33.15
CA ARG A 4 4.95 -8.62 -32.20
C ARG A 4 4.33 -8.84 -30.80
N VAL A 5 3.52 -7.88 -30.33
CA VAL A 5 2.85 -7.96 -29.02
C VAL A 5 1.92 -9.19 -28.98
N SER A 6 1.08 -9.34 -29.99
CA SER A 6 0.11 -10.44 -30.08
C SER A 6 0.78 -11.81 -30.15
N MET A 7 1.85 -11.96 -30.92
CA MET A 7 2.65 -13.18 -30.97
C MET A 7 3.30 -13.48 -29.61
N GLY A 8 3.83 -12.45 -28.93
CA GLY A 8 4.43 -12.60 -27.60
C GLY A 8 3.43 -13.03 -26.54
N LEU A 9 2.21 -12.51 -26.59
CA LEU A 9 1.12 -12.92 -25.68
C LEU A 9 0.62 -14.36 -25.98
N ALA A 10 0.64 -14.77 -27.24
CA ALA A 10 0.13 -16.08 -27.66
C ALA A 10 1.13 -17.24 -27.48
N VAL A 11 2.38 -16.99 -27.06
CA VAL A 11 3.44 -18.01 -26.96
C VAL A 11 3.05 -19.24 -26.15
N ASN A 12 2.28 -19.08 -25.09
CA ASN A 12 1.86 -20.15 -24.19
C ASN A 12 0.43 -20.67 -24.47
N GLU A 13 -0.23 -20.17 -25.50
CA GLU A 13 -1.57 -20.65 -25.90
C GLU A 13 -1.48 -21.96 -26.68
N GLU A 14 -2.51 -22.80 -26.58
CA GLU A 14 -2.57 -24.07 -27.33
C GLU A 14 -2.61 -23.83 -28.84
N ASN A 15 -3.49 -22.90 -29.31
CA ASN A 15 -3.64 -22.53 -30.71
C ASN A 15 -2.93 -21.19 -30.99
N ARG A 16 -1.60 -21.17 -30.89
CA ARG A 16 -0.77 -19.95 -30.89
C ARG A 16 -1.03 -19.01 -32.06
N GLU A 17 -1.16 -19.56 -33.27
CA GLU A 17 -1.35 -18.75 -34.50
C GLU A 17 -2.73 -18.10 -34.51
N GLU A 18 -3.77 -18.86 -34.20
CA GLU A 18 -5.14 -18.37 -34.14
C GLU A 18 -5.31 -17.30 -33.05
N ARG A 19 -4.76 -17.57 -31.87
CA ARG A 19 -4.75 -16.61 -30.75
C ARG A 19 -3.95 -15.35 -31.07
N ALA A 20 -2.81 -15.46 -31.72
CA ALA A 20 -2.04 -14.31 -32.16
C ALA A 20 -2.82 -13.42 -33.13
N ILE A 21 -3.58 -14.01 -34.04
CA ILE A 21 -4.45 -13.28 -34.98
C ILE A 21 -5.61 -12.61 -34.25
N GLU A 22 -6.25 -13.31 -33.30
CA GLU A 22 -7.33 -12.76 -32.47
C GLU A 22 -6.84 -11.56 -31.63
N PHE A 23 -5.71 -11.71 -30.93
CA PHE A 23 -5.10 -10.63 -30.16
C PHE A 23 -4.68 -9.45 -31.05
N TYR A 24 -4.13 -9.73 -32.24
CA TYR A 24 -3.79 -8.70 -33.20
C TYR A 24 -5.03 -7.90 -33.64
N ASN A 25 -6.11 -8.56 -34.00
CA ASN A 25 -7.35 -7.92 -34.41
C ASN A 25 -7.96 -7.08 -33.29
N THR A 26 -7.86 -7.56 -32.06
CA THR A 26 -8.38 -6.85 -30.87
C THR A 26 -7.56 -5.60 -30.56
N LEU A 27 -6.22 -5.71 -30.54
CA LEU A 27 -5.32 -4.61 -30.22
C LEU A 27 -5.26 -3.58 -31.36
N SER A 28 -5.14 -4.02 -32.62
CA SER A 28 -5.01 -3.12 -33.79
C SER A 28 -6.29 -2.33 -34.10
N SER A 29 -7.44 -2.85 -33.67
CA SER A 29 -8.73 -2.15 -33.77
C SER A 29 -9.04 -1.26 -32.57
N PHE A 30 -8.14 -1.15 -31.60
CA PHE A 30 -8.30 -0.38 -30.36
C PHE A 30 -9.51 -0.77 -29.51
N ARG A 31 -10.05 -1.99 -29.68
CA ARG A 31 -11.11 -2.51 -28.80
C ARG A 31 -10.59 -2.86 -27.39
N PHE A 32 -9.30 -3.12 -27.28
CA PHE A 32 -8.57 -3.29 -26.03
C PHE A 32 -7.15 -2.72 -26.18
N MET A 33 -6.62 -2.18 -25.10
CA MET A 33 -5.24 -1.71 -25.03
C MET A 33 -4.63 -2.14 -23.72
N SER A 34 -3.49 -2.82 -23.77
CA SER A 34 -2.72 -3.19 -22.58
C SER A 34 -1.82 -2.04 -22.10
N SER A 35 -1.31 -2.18 -20.87
CA SER A 35 -0.39 -1.21 -20.30
C SER A 35 0.94 -1.13 -21.05
N THR A 36 1.67 -0.04 -20.85
CA THR A 36 2.95 0.25 -21.51
C THR A 36 3.98 -0.90 -21.41
N PRO A 37 4.23 -1.54 -20.25
CA PRO A 37 5.20 -2.64 -20.17
C PRO A 37 4.83 -3.83 -21.06
N THR A 38 3.56 -4.20 -21.12
CA THR A 38 3.08 -5.26 -22.01
C THR A 38 3.35 -4.90 -23.48
N LEU A 39 3.00 -3.67 -23.86
CA LEU A 39 3.19 -3.21 -25.25
C LEU A 39 4.67 -3.15 -25.65
N PHE A 40 5.56 -2.74 -24.73
CA PHE A 40 6.99 -2.65 -25.04
C PHE A 40 7.71 -3.99 -25.02
N ASN A 41 7.35 -4.87 -24.08
CA ASN A 41 8.17 -6.05 -23.76
C ASN A 41 7.60 -7.37 -24.28
N ALA A 42 6.31 -7.47 -24.62
CA ALA A 42 5.74 -8.70 -25.20
C ALA A 42 6.43 -9.04 -26.52
N GLY A 43 6.86 -10.28 -26.66
CA GLY A 43 7.59 -10.77 -27.83
C GLY A 43 9.02 -10.24 -27.95
N THR A 44 9.65 -9.89 -26.84
CA THR A 44 11.08 -9.57 -26.73
C THR A 44 11.82 -10.62 -25.93
N LEU A 45 13.16 -10.52 -25.87
CA LEU A 45 14.01 -11.43 -25.11
C LEU A 45 13.80 -11.33 -23.59
N HIS A 46 13.25 -10.21 -23.10
CA HIS A 46 12.94 -9.96 -21.69
C HIS A 46 11.47 -9.56 -21.55
N PRO A 47 10.55 -10.54 -21.56
CA PRO A 47 9.10 -10.26 -21.59
C PRO A 47 8.56 -9.91 -20.20
N GLN A 48 9.05 -8.85 -19.60
CA GLN A 48 8.50 -8.29 -18.38
C GLN A 48 7.23 -7.51 -18.73
N LEU A 49 6.05 -8.04 -18.40
CA LEU A 49 4.75 -7.54 -18.86
C LEU A 49 3.99 -6.75 -17.81
N SER A 50 4.36 -6.88 -16.52
CA SER A 50 3.67 -6.23 -15.40
C SER A 50 4.21 -4.84 -15.15
N SER A 51 3.32 -3.89 -14.85
CA SER A 51 3.68 -2.51 -14.49
C SER A 51 3.53 -2.22 -13.00
N CYS A 52 2.74 -3.03 -12.29
CA CYS A 52 2.30 -2.76 -10.94
C CYS A 52 2.52 -3.98 -10.07
N TYR A 53 3.08 -3.74 -8.88
CA TYR A 53 3.35 -4.77 -7.90
C TYR A 53 2.83 -4.31 -6.55
N LEU A 54 2.15 -5.21 -5.84
CA LEU A 54 1.63 -4.96 -4.50
C LEU A 54 2.26 -5.96 -3.55
N SER A 55 2.62 -5.49 -2.37
CA SER A 55 3.21 -6.31 -1.31
C SER A 55 2.68 -5.89 0.04
N THR A 56 2.38 -6.86 0.89
CA THR A 56 2.11 -6.65 2.33
C THR A 56 3.31 -7.15 3.11
N VAL A 57 3.72 -6.40 4.12
CA VAL A 57 4.84 -6.76 4.99
C VAL A 57 4.31 -7.29 6.33
N ASP A 58 4.91 -8.40 6.81
CA ASP A 58 4.62 -8.93 8.14
C ASP A 58 5.51 -8.28 9.19
N ASP A 59 5.07 -8.36 10.47
CA ASP A 59 5.74 -7.73 11.61
C ASP A 59 6.97 -8.52 12.09
N ASP A 60 7.91 -8.77 11.19
CA ASP A 60 9.20 -9.36 11.49
C ASP A 60 10.30 -8.81 10.59
N LEU A 61 11.54 -8.80 11.08
CA LEU A 61 12.68 -8.22 10.37
C LEU A 61 12.98 -8.92 9.04
N GLU A 62 12.79 -10.22 8.94
CA GLU A 62 13.06 -10.98 7.73
C GLU A 62 12.09 -10.58 6.62
N SER A 63 10.79 -10.47 6.93
CA SER A 63 9.75 -9.99 6.01
C SER A 63 10.01 -8.55 5.56
N ILE A 64 10.34 -7.65 6.51
CA ILE A 64 10.64 -6.24 6.22
C ILE A 64 11.82 -6.11 5.25
N PHE A 65 12.96 -6.74 5.55
CA PHE A 65 14.14 -6.62 4.68
C PHE A 65 14.00 -7.42 3.39
N LYS A 66 13.21 -8.49 3.37
CA LYS A 66 12.83 -9.17 2.13
C LYS A 66 12.04 -8.23 1.23
N LEU A 67 11.04 -7.50 1.76
CA LEU A 67 10.28 -6.50 1.01
C LEU A 67 11.22 -5.46 0.40
N VAL A 68 12.12 -4.86 1.19
CA VAL A 68 13.08 -3.86 0.73
C VAL A 68 13.96 -4.40 -0.42
N ALA A 69 14.41 -5.65 -0.31
CA ALA A 69 15.22 -6.31 -1.36
C ALA A 69 14.40 -6.60 -2.63
N ASP A 70 13.16 -7.03 -2.49
CA ASP A 70 12.27 -7.28 -3.62
C ASP A 70 11.89 -5.97 -4.33
N ASP A 71 11.61 -4.92 -3.59
CA ASP A 71 11.37 -3.57 -4.12
C ASP A 71 12.55 -3.04 -4.93
N ALA A 72 13.78 -3.23 -4.43
CA ALA A 72 14.98 -2.87 -5.16
C ALA A 72 15.09 -3.61 -6.51
N ARG A 73 14.78 -4.91 -6.51
CA ARG A 73 14.78 -5.73 -7.74
C ARG A 73 13.70 -5.31 -8.73
N LEU A 74 12.48 -5.06 -8.24
CA LEU A 74 11.33 -4.66 -9.06
C LEU A 74 11.51 -3.23 -9.61
N SER A 75 12.06 -2.31 -8.81
CA SER A 75 12.39 -0.95 -9.25
C SER A 75 13.37 -0.94 -10.43
N LYS A 76 14.34 -1.85 -10.47
CA LYS A 76 15.26 -2.02 -11.60
C LYS A 76 14.54 -2.26 -12.93
N TRP A 77 13.38 -2.94 -12.89
CA TRP A 77 12.58 -3.31 -14.06
C TRP A 77 11.41 -2.38 -14.34
N ALA A 78 11.43 -1.16 -13.77
CA ALA A 78 10.42 -0.12 -13.97
C ALA A 78 9.01 -0.48 -13.45
N GLY A 79 8.91 -1.33 -12.42
CA GLY A 79 7.66 -1.59 -11.72
C GLY A 79 7.24 -0.43 -10.83
N GLY A 80 5.94 -0.08 -10.83
CA GLY A 80 5.34 0.76 -9.81
C GLY A 80 5.00 -0.10 -8.59
N LEU A 81 5.45 0.31 -7.41
CA LEU A 81 5.35 -0.48 -6.18
C LEU A 81 4.33 0.14 -5.22
N GLY A 82 3.45 -0.69 -4.67
CA GLY A 82 2.60 -0.36 -3.55
C GLY A 82 2.87 -1.32 -2.40
N ASN A 83 3.25 -0.79 -1.26
CA ASN A 83 3.58 -1.59 -0.08
C ASN A 83 2.63 -1.23 1.07
N ASP A 84 1.98 -2.23 1.60
CA ASP A 84 1.18 -2.10 2.80
C ASP A 84 2.04 -2.39 4.03
N TRP A 85 2.09 -1.41 4.93
CA TRP A 85 2.89 -1.43 6.15
C TRP A 85 2.04 -1.55 7.42
N THR A 86 0.74 -1.78 7.27
CA THR A 86 -0.21 -1.75 8.37
C THR A 86 0.05 -2.80 9.44
N ASN A 87 0.61 -3.97 9.09
CA ASN A 87 0.88 -5.03 10.07
C ASN A 87 2.07 -4.76 11.01
N ILE A 88 2.91 -3.76 10.70
CA ILE A 88 4.07 -3.46 11.54
C ILE A 88 3.61 -2.87 12.87
N ARG A 89 4.04 -3.48 13.98
CA ARG A 89 3.71 -3.01 15.33
C ARG A 89 4.08 -1.54 15.51
N ALA A 90 3.21 -0.82 16.19
CA ALA A 90 3.37 0.61 16.41
C ALA A 90 4.48 0.95 17.42
N THR A 91 4.84 2.21 17.44
CA THR A 91 5.74 2.82 18.46
C THR A 91 5.21 2.53 19.86
N GLY A 92 6.10 2.10 20.77
CA GLY A 92 5.79 1.75 22.14
C GLY A 92 5.30 0.30 22.35
N SER A 93 5.06 -0.46 21.27
CA SER A 93 4.71 -1.89 21.40
C SER A 93 5.86 -2.70 21.97
N HIS A 94 5.55 -3.63 22.86
CA HIS A 94 6.55 -4.49 23.51
C HIS A 94 7.17 -5.50 22.52
N ILE A 95 8.50 -5.62 22.56
CA ILE A 95 9.26 -6.59 21.76
C ILE A 95 9.66 -7.77 22.66
N HIS A 96 8.93 -8.87 22.58
CA HIS A 96 9.17 -10.05 23.42
C HIS A 96 10.60 -10.60 23.34
N GLY A 97 11.25 -10.57 22.15
CA GLY A 97 12.58 -11.15 21.96
C GLY A 97 13.72 -10.38 22.63
N THR A 98 13.59 -9.06 22.80
CA THR A 98 14.64 -8.18 23.34
C THR A 98 14.22 -7.48 24.62
N ASN A 99 12.98 -7.67 25.07
CA ASN A 99 12.36 -6.96 26.20
C ASN A 99 12.45 -5.43 26.07
N GLY A 100 12.42 -4.92 24.84
CA GLY A 100 12.45 -3.50 24.50
C GLY A 100 11.10 -3.01 23.94
N GLU A 101 11.08 -1.75 23.53
CA GLU A 101 9.93 -1.12 22.89
C GLU A 101 10.21 -0.87 21.40
N SER A 102 9.19 -1.05 20.58
CA SER A 102 9.24 -0.77 19.14
C SER A 102 9.36 0.73 18.88
N GLN A 103 10.11 1.07 17.86
CA GLN A 103 10.16 2.43 17.28
C GLN A 103 9.09 2.64 16.19
N GLY A 104 8.19 1.67 16.01
CA GLY A 104 7.11 1.72 15.04
C GLY A 104 7.54 1.55 13.59
N VAL A 105 6.65 1.94 12.68
CA VAL A 105 6.82 1.78 11.23
C VAL A 105 7.77 2.81 10.60
N ILE A 106 7.88 4.00 11.18
CA ILE A 106 8.59 5.15 10.57
C ILE A 106 10.05 4.87 10.22
N PRO A 107 10.89 4.25 11.10
CA PRO A 107 12.27 3.94 10.76
C PRO A 107 12.42 3.00 9.55
N PHE A 108 11.51 2.05 9.40
CA PHE A 108 11.51 1.11 8.28
C PHE A 108 11.09 1.80 6.97
N LEU A 109 10.14 2.71 7.03
CA LEU A 109 9.75 3.55 5.89
C LEU A 109 10.93 4.43 5.42
N LYS A 110 11.76 4.89 6.34
CA LYS A 110 12.99 5.61 5.96
C LYS A 110 13.96 4.72 5.18
N VAL A 111 14.17 3.47 5.60
CA VAL A 111 15.00 2.49 4.86
C VAL A 111 14.43 2.23 3.47
N ALA A 112 13.11 2.04 3.35
CA ALA A 112 12.43 1.85 2.07
C ALA A 112 12.60 3.06 1.14
N ASN A 113 12.43 4.29 1.66
CA ASN A 113 12.67 5.53 0.94
C ASN A 113 14.10 5.61 0.39
N ASP A 114 15.10 5.36 1.22
CA ASP A 114 16.50 5.46 0.82
C ASP A 114 16.88 4.38 -0.21
N THR A 115 16.25 3.20 -0.12
CA THR A 115 16.36 2.14 -1.13
C THR A 115 15.76 2.58 -2.47
N ALA A 116 14.58 3.22 -2.48
CA ALA A 116 13.96 3.74 -3.70
C ALA A 116 14.83 4.82 -4.38
N VAL A 117 15.52 5.64 -3.58
CA VAL A 117 16.50 6.63 -4.09
C VAL A 117 17.72 5.96 -4.69
N ALA A 118 18.25 4.94 -4.01
CA ALA A 118 19.48 4.25 -4.40
C ALA A 118 19.32 3.41 -5.69
N VAL A 119 18.15 2.79 -5.89
CA VAL A 119 17.88 1.92 -7.03
C VAL A 119 17.00 2.63 -8.05
N ASN A 120 17.65 3.23 -9.04
CA ASN A 120 16.95 3.84 -10.16
C ASN A 120 16.77 2.84 -11.33
N GLN A 121 15.77 3.10 -12.17
CA GLN A 121 15.39 2.29 -13.32
C GLN A 121 16.39 2.44 -14.48
N GLY A 122 17.60 1.87 -14.34
CA GLY A 122 18.62 1.92 -15.38
C GLY A 122 19.03 3.34 -15.81
N GLY A 123 18.98 4.31 -14.89
CA GLY A 123 19.34 5.71 -15.13
C GLY A 123 18.26 6.56 -15.82
N LYS A 124 17.08 5.98 -16.15
CA LYS A 124 16.02 6.68 -16.88
C LYS A 124 14.86 7.18 -16.01
N ARG A 125 14.58 6.54 -14.89
CA ARG A 125 13.56 6.95 -13.91
C ARG A 125 14.04 6.62 -12.50
N LYS A 126 13.64 7.43 -11.52
CA LYS A 126 13.80 7.08 -10.09
C LYS A 126 12.91 5.89 -9.77
N GLY A 127 13.28 5.07 -8.80
CA GLY A 127 12.42 4.06 -8.22
C GLY A 127 11.13 4.74 -7.73
N ALA A 128 9.99 4.13 -8.02
CA ALA A 128 8.69 4.71 -7.70
C ALA A 128 7.92 3.75 -6.80
N MET A 129 7.76 4.14 -5.52
CA MET A 129 7.20 3.36 -4.44
C MET A 129 6.15 4.19 -3.70
N CYS A 130 5.08 3.54 -3.27
CA CYS A 130 4.07 4.13 -2.40
C CYS A 130 3.87 3.25 -1.16
N ALA A 131 4.05 3.83 0.02
CA ALA A 131 3.71 3.19 1.28
C ALA A 131 2.25 3.47 1.64
N TYR A 132 1.54 2.43 2.03
CA TYR A 132 0.15 2.48 2.49
C TYR A 132 0.08 2.19 3.98
N LEU A 133 -0.77 2.92 4.69
CA LEU A 133 -1.06 2.69 6.09
C LEU A 133 -2.56 2.89 6.34
N GLU A 134 -3.18 1.97 7.10
CA GLU A 134 -4.58 2.12 7.50
C GLU A 134 -4.74 3.20 8.57
N THR A 135 -5.84 3.95 8.49
CA THR A 135 -6.08 5.13 9.36
C THR A 135 -6.31 4.80 10.83
N TRP A 136 -6.45 3.53 11.19
CA TRP A 136 -6.55 3.08 12.58
C TRP A 136 -5.19 2.72 13.21
N HIS A 137 -4.11 2.72 12.43
CA HIS A 137 -2.77 2.42 12.94
C HIS A 137 -2.29 3.51 13.90
N LEU A 138 -1.69 3.12 15.03
CA LEU A 138 -1.28 4.06 16.09
C LEU A 138 -0.22 5.07 15.62
N ASP A 139 0.63 4.72 14.67
CA ASP A 139 1.64 5.61 14.09
C ASP A 139 1.10 6.51 12.95
N ILE A 140 -0.22 6.59 12.76
CA ILE A 140 -0.80 7.33 11.62
C ILE A 140 -0.41 8.81 11.61
N GLU A 141 -0.37 9.46 12.77
CA GLU A 141 -0.01 10.88 12.86
C GLU A 141 1.45 11.12 12.42
N ASP A 142 2.37 10.28 12.85
CA ASP A 142 3.77 10.33 12.39
C ASP A 142 3.89 10.02 10.89
N PHE A 143 3.08 9.10 10.37
CA PHE A 143 3.02 8.77 8.95
C PHE A 143 2.53 9.96 8.09
N LEU A 144 1.56 10.72 8.57
CA LEU A 144 1.08 11.93 7.89
C LEU A 144 2.19 12.96 7.70
N GLU A 145 3.12 13.06 8.64
CA GLU A 145 4.22 14.03 8.62
C GLU A 145 5.43 13.63 7.76
N LEU A 146 5.47 12.44 7.20
CA LEU A 146 6.65 11.90 6.49
C LEU A 146 7.20 12.81 5.39
N ARG A 147 6.36 13.61 4.75
CA ARG A 147 6.75 14.50 3.65
C ARG A 147 6.79 15.99 4.02
N ARG A 148 6.66 16.33 5.29
CA ARG A 148 6.79 17.73 5.74
C ARG A 148 8.21 18.24 5.51
N ASN A 149 8.31 19.51 5.10
CA ASN A 149 9.58 20.19 4.89
C ASN A 149 10.24 20.72 6.19
N THR A 150 9.67 20.38 7.34
CA THR A 150 10.14 20.80 8.67
C THR A 150 10.23 19.60 9.60
N GLY A 151 11.00 19.74 10.68
CA GLY A 151 11.16 18.71 11.71
C GLY A 151 12.44 17.89 11.54
N ASP A 152 12.47 16.68 12.09
CA ASP A 152 13.64 15.80 12.05
C ASP A 152 13.73 15.06 10.70
N GLU A 153 14.75 15.38 9.90
CA GLU A 153 15.02 14.75 8.59
C GLU A 153 15.19 13.22 8.66
N ARG A 154 15.57 12.68 9.81
CA ARG A 154 15.66 11.22 10.02
C ARG A 154 14.30 10.53 9.99
N ARG A 155 13.24 11.30 10.20
CA ARG A 155 11.84 10.85 10.18
C ARG A 155 11.10 11.30 8.92
N ARG A 156 11.80 11.71 7.87
CA ARG A 156 11.22 12.20 6.61
C ARG A 156 11.54 11.27 5.44
N THR A 157 10.58 11.12 4.53
CA THR A 157 10.66 10.25 3.36
C THR A 157 10.23 11.03 2.11
N HIS A 158 11.04 12.00 1.70
CA HIS A 158 10.69 12.94 0.63
C HIS A 158 10.60 12.32 -0.77
N ASP A 159 11.23 11.19 -1.01
CA ASP A 159 11.30 10.56 -2.32
C ASP A 159 10.28 9.41 -2.49
N MET A 160 9.68 8.93 -1.40
CA MET A 160 8.65 7.90 -1.42
C MET A 160 7.27 8.53 -1.34
N ASN A 161 6.32 8.03 -2.13
CA ASN A 161 4.92 8.41 -1.99
C ASN A 161 4.28 7.72 -0.79
N THR A 162 3.26 8.34 -0.23
CA THR A 162 2.49 7.80 0.89
C THR A 162 1.00 7.89 0.59
N ALA A 163 0.22 6.94 1.09
CA ALA A 163 -1.22 6.90 0.92
C ALA A 163 -1.91 6.38 2.19
N ASN A 164 -3.01 7.02 2.55
CA ASN A 164 -3.91 6.54 3.59
C ASN A 164 -4.81 5.44 3.03
N TRP A 165 -4.96 4.33 3.75
CA TRP A 165 -5.91 3.28 3.41
C TRP A 165 -7.09 3.34 4.39
N ILE A 166 -8.23 3.87 3.91
CA ILE A 166 -9.33 4.39 4.73
C ILE A 166 -10.51 3.42 4.71
N PRO A 167 -10.91 2.83 5.86
CA PRO A 167 -12.15 2.08 5.97
C PRO A 167 -13.37 3.01 5.99
N ASP A 168 -14.51 2.56 5.47
CA ASP A 168 -15.75 3.32 5.44
C ASP A 168 -16.22 3.77 6.83
N LEU A 169 -15.97 2.98 7.86
CA LEU A 169 -16.28 3.32 9.25
C LEU A 169 -15.61 4.63 9.69
N PHE A 170 -14.35 4.90 9.26
CA PHE A 170 -13.69 6.15 9.57
C PHE A 170 -14.45 7.35 9.02
N MET A 171 -14.85 7.29 7.75
CA MET A 171 -15.62 8.35 7.10
C MET A 171 -17.01 8.53 7.72
N LYS A 172 -17.65 7.42 8.14
CA LYS A 172 -18.89 7.45 8.91
C LYS A 172 -18.72 8.24 10.21
N ARG A 173 -17.66 7.94 10.97
CA ARG A 173 -17.37 8.62 12.24
C ARG A 173 -16.97 10.09 12.07
N VAL A 174 -16.25 10.43 11.00
CA VAL A 174 -16.01 11.82 10.62
C VAL A 174 -17.32 12.57 10.42
N LYS A 175 -18.25 11.99 9.64
CA LYS A 175 -19.55 12.60 9.37
C LYS A 175 -20.43 12.74 10.63
N GLU A 176 -20.30 11.83 11.57
CA GLU A 176 -21.09 11.80 12.81
C GLU A 176 -20.43 12.61 13.95
N GLY A 177 -19.21 13.12 13.77
CA GLY A 177 -18.45 13.80 14.82
C GLY A 177 -18.04 12.86 15.96
N ALA A 178 -17.84 11.57 15.65
CA ALA A 178 -17.55 10.53 16.64
C ALA A 178 -16.05 10.38 16.91
N GLN A 179 -15.72 9.59 17.95
CA GLN A 179 -14.33 9.27 18.30
C GLN A 179 -13.77 8.19 17.36
N TRP A 180 -12.45 8.24 17.16
CA TRP A 180 -11.66 7.25 16.46
C TRP A 180 -10.54 6.74 17.35
N THR A 181 -10.38 5.43 17.42
CA THR A 181 -9.37 4.79 18.25
C THR A 181 -8.25 4.25 17.37
N LEU A 182 -7.02 4.61 17.69
CA LEU A 182 -5.81 4.11 17.05
C LEU A 182 -5.26 2.93 17.84
N PHE A 183 -4.82 1.89 17.15
CA PHE A 183 -4.34 0.63 17.72
C PHE A 183 -2.95 0.27 17.20
N SER A 184 -2.22 -0.52 17.96
CA SER A 184 -1.11 -1.29 17.44
C SER A 184 -1.64 -2.58 16.79
N PRO A 185 -1.17 -2.97 15.59
CA PRO A 185 -1.64 -4.18 14.91
C PRO A 185 -1.49 -5.46 15.74
N GLY A 186 -0.47 -5.52 16.59
CA GLY A 186 -0.25 -6.67 17.47
C GLY A 186 -1.38 -6.91 18.47
N ASP A 187 -2.14 -5.86 18.84
CA ASP A 187 -3.27 -5.94 19.76
C ASP A 187 -4.61 -6.20 19.04
N VAL A 188 -4.64 -6.01 17.72
CA VAL A 188 -5.84 -6.15 16.87
C VAL A 188 -5.53 -6.97 15.59
N PRO A 189 -5.02 -8.20 15.71
CA PRO A 189 -4.33 -8.92 14.63
C PRO A 189 -5.20 -9.30 13.43
N ASP A 190 -6.52 -9.34 13.57
CA ASP A 190 -7.46 -9.70 12.51
C ASP A 190 -8.11 -8.48 11.82
N LEU A 191 -7.92 -7.28 12.37
CA LEU A 191 -8.60 -6.08 11.87
C LEU A 191 -8.17 -5.70 10.45
N HIS A 192 -6.92 -5.93 10.13
CA HIS A 192 -6.33 -5.67 8.82
C HIS A 192 -7.00 -6.47 7.69
N ASP A 193 -7.39 -7.71 7.96
CA ASP A 193 -8.02 -8.62 6.99
C ASP A 193 -9.54 -8.46 6.88
N LEU A 194 -10.11 -7.43 7.49
CA LEU A 194 -11.54 -7.16 7.48
C LEU A 194 -11.88 -5.87 6.73
N TYR A 195 -13.06 -5.81 6.13
CA TYR A 195 -13.65 -4.63 5.51
C TYR A 195 -15.17 -4.61 5.69
N GLY A 196 -15.80 -3.47 5.41
CA GLY A 196 -17.24 -3.28 5.51
C GLY A 196 -17.79 -3.51 6.91
N LYS A 197 -18.93 -4.18 7.00
CA LYS A 197 -19.60 -4.45 8.27
C LYS A 197 -18.83 -5.38 9.20
N ALA A 198 -18.00 -6.26 8.65
CA ALA A 198 -17.17 -7.15 9.46
C ALA A 198 -16.06 -6.34 10.16
N PHE A 199 -15.45 -5.41 9.45
CA PHE A 199 -14.50 -4.46 10.03
C PHE A 199 -15.18 -3.59 11.11
N GLU A 200 -16.31 -2.96 10.80
CA GLU A 200 -17.07 -2.11 11.75
C GLU A 200 -17.33 -2.86 13.07
N LYS A 201 -17.91 -4.05 12.98
CA LYS A 201 -18.21 -4.88 14.14
C LYS A 201 -16.94 -5.19 14.96
N ARG A 202 -15.89 -5.63 14.30
CA ARG A 202 -14.65 -6.05 14.97
C ARG A 202 -13.91 -4.88 15.59
N TYR A 203 -13.91 -3.74 14.91
CA TYR A 203 -13.33 -2.51 15.42
C TYR A 203 -14.03 -2.05 16.72
N GLU A 204 -15.36 -2.10 16.76
CA GLU A 204 -16.14 -1.75 17.95
C GLU A 204 -15.93 -2.75 19.10
N GLU A 205 -15.71 -4.05 18.81
CA GLU A 205 -15.31 -5.05 19.81
C GLU A 205 -13.95 -4.69 20.42
N TYR A 206 -12.98 -4.26 19.61
CA TYR A 206 -11.67 -3.80 20.13
C TYR A 206 -11.77 -2.51 20.94
N GLU A 207 -12.65 -1.60 20.57
CA GLU A 207 -12.93 -0.42 21.41
C GLU A 207 -13.52 -0.81 22.78
N ALA A 208 -14.40 -1.81 22.81
CA ALA A 208 -14.93 -2.34 24.07
C ALA A 208 -13.83 -3.00 24.93
N MET A 209 -12.84 -3.67 24.33
CA MET A 209 -11.66 -4.21 25.02
C MET A 209 -10.77 -3.10 25.60
N VAL A 210 -10.63 -1.97 24.89
CA VAL A 210 -9.97 -0.76 25.44
C VAL A 210 -10.70 -0.26 26.67
N ASP A 211 -12.02 -0.12 26.60
CA ASP A 211 -12.84 0.35 27.69
C ASP A 211 -12.83 -0.60 28.90
N ALA A 212 -12.63 -1.90 28.66
CA ALA A 212 -12.43 -2.93 29.69
C ALA A 212 -11.00 -2.97 30.26
N GLY A 213 -10.05 -2.21 29.69
CA GLY A 213 -8.64 -2.21 30.10
C GLY A 213 -7.83 -3.43 29.63
N GLU A 214 -8.32 -4.15 28.62
CA GLU A 214 -7.63 -5.30 28.03
C GLU A 214 -6.58 -4.89 27.00
N ILE A 215 -6.82 -3.76 26.29
CA ILE A 215 -5.87 -3.13 25.35
C ILE A 215 -5.37 -1.84 25.97
N ASN A 216 -4.07 -1.80 26.31
CA ASN A 216 -3.47 -0.66 26.99
C ASN A 216 -2.80 0.33 26.03
N LEU A 217 -2.19 -0.17 24.94
CA LEU A 217 -1.51 0.67 23.95
C LEU A 217 -2.50 1.12 22.85
N HIS A 218 -3.10 2.28 23.08
CA HIS A 218 -4.05 2.88 22.15
C HIS A 218 -4.06 4.40 22.28
N LYS A 219 -4.66 5.08 21.31
CA LYS A 219 -4.96 6.51 21.38
C LYS A 219 -6.37 6.74 20.86
N ARG A 220 -7.19 7.49 21.59
CA ARG A 220 -8.53 7.89 21.13
C ARG A 220 -8.57 9.39 20.87
N MET A 221 -9.13 9.77 19.72
CA MET A 221 -9.22 11.15 19.28
C MET A 221 -10.49 11.39 18.46
N PRO A 222 -10.96 12.64 18.29
CA PRO A 222 -12.05 12.93 17.37
C PRO A 222 -11.67 12.54 15.93
N ALA A 223 -12.53 11.80 15.23
CA ALA A 223 -12.29 11.40 13.84
C ALA A 223 -12.14 12.61 12.90
N GLU A 224 -12.87 13.71 13.17
CA GLU A 224 -12.75 14.98 12.42
C GLU A 224 -11.37 15.59 12.53
N ASP A 225 -10.70 15.49 13.69
CA ASP A 225 -9.37 16.07 13.88
C ASP A 225 -8.33 15.34 13.05
N LEU A 226 -8.35 13.99 13.06
CA LEU A 226 -7.48 13.20 12.19
C LEU A 226 -7.77 13.48 10.71
N TRP A 227 -9.04 13.54 10.31
CA TRP A 227 -9.41 13.87 8.93
C TRP A 227 -8.91 15.25 8.50
N ARG A 228 -9.03 16.26 9.38
CA ARG A 228 -8.50 17.61 9.13
C ARG A 228 -6.98 17.60 8.96
N GLU A 229 -6.28 16.83 9.76
CA GLU A 229 -4.82 16.68 9.65
C GLU A 229 -4.42 16.01 8.34
N MET A 230 -5.11 14.93 7.95
CA MET A 230 -4.91 14.27 6.65
C MET A 230 -5.07 15.25 5.48
N LEU A 231 -6.14 16.04 5.47
CA LEU A 231 -6.38 17.02 4.43
C LEU A 231 -5.37 18.17 4.45
N MET A 232 -4.93 18.59 5.64
CA MET A 232 -3.91 19.63 5.78
C MET A 232 -2.56 19.16 5.23
N MET A 233 -2.15 17.94 5.53
CA MET A 233 -0.91 17.37 4.98
C MET A 233 -0.99 17.14 3.47
N LEU A 234 -2.12 16.68 2.97
CA LEU A 234 -2.37 16.56 1.53
C LEU A 234 -2.27 17.93 0.83
N PHE A 235 -2.83 18.97 1.41
CA PHE A 235 -2.75 20.32 0.87
C PHE A 235 -1.31 20.88 0.91
N GLU A 236 -0.57 20.65 1.99
CA GLU A 236 0.79 21.17 2.20
C GLU A 236 1.82 20.42 1.32
N THR A 237 1.72 19.10 1.21
CA THR A 237 2.78 18.25 0.65
C THR A 237 2.35 17.44 -0.57
N GLY A 238 1.06 17.39 -0.90
CA GLY A 238 0.48 16.49 -1.89
C GLY A 238 0.37 15.03 -1.40
N HIS A 239 0.64 14.76 -0.12
CA HIS A 239 0.64 13.43 0.49
C HIS A 239 0.21 13.47 1.97
N PRO A 240 -0.21 12.33 2.54
CA PRO A 240 -0.54 11.06 1.86
C PRO A 240 -1.76 11.17 0.93
N TRP A 241 -1.82 10.35 -0.10
CA TRP A 241 -3.00 10.24 -0.95
C TRP A 241 -4.20 9.68 -0.18
N ILE A 242 -5.40 9.98 -0.65
CA ILE A 242 -6.65 9.52 -0.05
C ILE A 242 -7.18 8.33 -0.85
N THR A 243 -7.18 7.16 -0.22
CA THR A 243 -7.65 5.91 -0.83
C THR A 243 -8.59 5.16 0.10
N PHE A 244 -9.53 4.39 -0.46
CA PHE A 244 -10.61 3.79 0.29
C PHE A 244 -10.57 2.26 0.24
N LYS A 245 -10.49 1.62 1.41
CA LYS A 245 -10.37 0.17 1.59
C LYS A 245 -11.62 -0.57 1.11
N ASP A 246 -12.78 -0.18 1.63
CA ASP A 246 -14.03 -0.91 1.41
C ASP A 246 -14.47 -0.91 -0.06
N PRO A 247 -14.52 0.24 -0.78
CA PRO A 247 -14.85 0.26 -2.19
C PRO A 247 -13.88 -0.55 -3.06
N SER A 248 -12.59 -0.57 -2.69
CA SER A 248 -11.58 -1.37 -3.40
C SER A 248 -11.85 -2.87 -3.25
N ASN A 249 -12.22 -3.31 -2.05
CA ASN A 249 -12.53 -4.71 -1.78
C ASN A 249 -13.87 -5.16 -2.36
N VAL A 250 -14.93 -4.36 -2.19
CA VAL A 250 -16.27 -4.67 -2.73
C VAL A 250 -16.27 -4.80 -4.27
N ARG A 251 -15.37 -4.07 -4.94
CA ARG A 251 -15.24 -4.10 -6.41
C ARG A 251 -14.12 -5.02 -6.91
N SER A 252 -13.39 -5.67 -6.02
CA SER A 252 -12.34 -6.60 -6.41
C SER A 252 -12.93 -7.83 -7.08
N SER A 253 -12.42 -8.20 -8.24
CA SER A 253 -12.73 -9.47 -8.90
C SER A 253 -11.97 -10.65 -8.29
N GLN A 254 -11.12 -10.40 -7.29
CA GLN A 254 -10.24 -11.36 -6.61
C GLN A 254 -10.64 -11.60 -5.15
N ASP A 255 -11.88 -11.28 -4.76
CA ASP A 255 -12.40 -11.44 -3.39
C ASP A 255 -12.28 -12.87 -2.85
N HIS A 256 -12.35 -13.85 -3.75
CA HIS A 256 -12.15 -15.27 -3.44
C HIS A 256 -10.69 -15.63 -3.07
N CYS A 257 -9.74 -14.78 -3.34
CA CYS A 257 -8.31 -14.98 -3.02
C CYS A 257 -7.89 -14.32 -1.70
N GLY A 258 -8.60 -13.28 -1.27
CA GLY A 258 -8.27 -12.52 -0.06
C GLY A 258 -8.69 -11.06 -0.12
N VAL A 259 -8.20 -10.28 0.84
CA VAL A 259 -8.48 -8.85 0.99
C VAL A 259 -7.41 -8.03 0.26
N VAL A 260 -7.85 -6.94 -0.38
CA VAL A 260 -6.96 -5.94 -0.98
C VAL A 260 -6.51 -4.97 0.12
N HIS A 261 -5.21 -4.90 0.38
CA HIS A 261 -4.61 -4.11 1.46
C HIS A 261 -3.97 -2.80 0.99
N SER A 262 -3.76 -2.65 -0.30
CA SER A 262 -3.16 -1.45 -0.87
C SER A 262 -3.49 -1.31 -2.34
N SER A 263 -3.15 -0.18 -2.92
CA SER A 263 -2.97 0.00 -4.35
C SER A 263 -1.49 0.20 -4.66
N ASN A 264 -1.17 0.56 -5.89
CA ASN A 264 0.20 0.91 -6.31
C ASN A 264 0.35 2.44 -6.43
N LEU A 265 1.22 2.91 -7.33
CA LEU A 265 1.43 4.32 -7.60
C LEU A 265 0.30 5.00 -8.38
N CYS A 266 -0.49 4.25 -9.14
CA CYS A 266 -1.54 4.80 -10.01
C CYS A 266 -2.82 5.12 -9.23
N THR A 267 -2.69 5.73 -8.06
CA THR A 267 -3.80 6.08 -7.15
C THR A 267 -4.03 7.59 -7.09
N GLU A 268 -3.10 8.38 -7.59
CA GLU A 268 -3.17 9.83 -7.69
C GLU A 268 -4.32 10.37 -8.55
#